data_2e6fe3827f91b22d9afe7135f539408c
#
_entry.id   2e6fe3827f91b22d9afe7135f539408c
#
_cell.length_a   1.000
_cell.length_b   1.000
_cell.length_c   1.000
_cell.angle_alpha   90.00
_cell.angle_beta   90.00
_cell.angle_gamma   90.00
#
_symmetry.space_group_name_H-M   'P 1'
#
loop_
_entity.id
_entity.type
_entity.pdbx_description
1 polymer ?
#
loop_
_entity_poly.entity_id
_entity_poly.type
_entity_poly.pdbx_seq_one_letter_code
_entity_poly.pdbx_strand_id
1 'polypeptide(L)'
;MPQTTLILKNACIYTMDGRVEEAVAISGDKIAKVGSNQEMEAWQGEHTQVIDLGGRTVVPGFNDTHTHLVGYGNSLRYVNLENCRSREEMCRRIKHFIEEKQIPAGEWVFGRGWNQNLFSDGAFPTKEDLDNVSSQHLILIIRTCGHVGIANTMALADAKVTRETYLPGGQFDKGADGEPNGVIREAALEWFKKQRNPESARKELKEAIVRGGEE
;
A
#
# COMPACT_ATOMS: atom_id res chain seq x y z
N MET A 1 2.37 40.38 -20.05
CA MET A 1 2.07 39.51 -18.92
C MET A 1 2.07 38.07 -19.44
N PRO A 2 2.49 37.07 -18.69
CA PRO A 2 2.33 35.69 -19.14
C PRO A 2 0.84 35.40 -19.38
N GLN A 3 0.55 34.65 -20.42
CA GLN A 3 -0.83 34.38 -20.83
C GLN A 3 -1.53 33.53 -19.73
N THR A 4 -2.54 34.12 -19.11
CA THR A 4 -3.35 33.39 -18.09
C THR A 4 -4.16 32.30 -18.81
N THR A 5 -4.01 31.07 -18.36
CA THR A 5 -4.70 29.89 -18.90
C THR A 5 -5.98 29.56 -18.16
N LEU A 6 -6.02 29.81 -16.85
CA LEU A 6 -7.16 29.49 -15.98
C LEU A 6 -7.34 30.56 -14.90
N ILE A 7 -8.59 30.95 -14.65
CA ILE A 7 -8.98 31.72 -13.47
C ILE A 7 -10.03 30.93 -12.69
N LEU A 8 -9.78 30.74 -11.40
CA LEU A 8 -10.78 30.28 -10.44
C LEU A 8 -11.29 31.51 -9.69
N LYS A 9 -12.60 31.71 -9.65
CA LYS A 9 -13.23 32.89 -8.99
C LYS A 9 -14.37 32.50 -8.08
N ASN A 10 -14.84 33.48 -7.30
CA ASN A 10 -15.90 33.29 -6.29
C ASN A 10 -15.57 32.14 -5.34
N ALA A 11 -14.37 32.12 -4.79
CA ALA A 11 -13.86 31.08 -3.90
C ALA A 11 -13.49 31.67 -2.53
N CYS A 12 -13.22 30.78 -1.57
CA CYS A 12 -12.55 31.09 -0.33
C CYS A 12 -11.15 30.46 -0.40
N ILE A 13 -10.15 31.24 -0.83
CA ILE A 13 -8.81 30.74 -1.12
C ILE A 13 -7.88 31.02 0.05
N TYR A 14 -7.44 29.95 0.74
CA TYR A 14 -6.44 30.04 1.79
C TYR A 14 -5.05 30.05 1.20
N THR A 15 -4.35 31.18 1.32
CA THR A 15 -3.00 31.37 0.73
C THR A 15 -1.87 30.84 1.62
N MET A 16 -2.19 30.36 2.81
CA MET A 16 -1.28 29.80 3.83
C MET A 16 -0.28 30.82 4.42
N ASP A 17 -0.37 32.10 4.04
CA ASP A 17 0.36 33.22 4.66
C ASP A 17 -0.54 34.08 5.59
N GLY A 18 -1.71 33.57 5.93
CA GLY A 18 -2.70 34.21 6.80
C GLY A 18 -3.77 35.01 6.07
N ARG A 19 -3.69 35.12 4.73
CA ARG A 19 -4.73 35.79 3.93
C ARG A 19 -5.75 34.80 3.39
N VAL A 20 -6.94 35.29 3.18
CA VAL A 20 -8.01 34.58 2.46
C VAL A 20 -8.42 35.48 1.29
N GLU A 21 -8.39 34.94 0.09
CA GLU A 21 -8.64 35.67 -1.15
C GLU A 21 -9.82 35.05 -1.90
N GLU A 22 -10.34 35.76 -2.93
CA GLU A 22 -11.56 35.33 -3.64
C GLU A 22 -11.27 34.61 -4.97
N ALA A 23 -10.10 34.84 -5.55
CA ALA A 23 -9.78 34.32 -6.86
C ALA A 23 -8.28 34.10 -7.08
N VAL A 24 -7.95 33.22 -8.03
CA VAL A 24 -6.58 32.90 -8.44
C VAL A 24 -6.49 32.82 -9.96
N ALA A 25 -5.47 33.46 -10.55
CA ALA A 25 -5.08 33.33 -11.94
C ALA A 25 -3.87 32.40 -12.08
N ILE A 26 -3.94 31.47 -13.00
CA ILE A 26 -2.94 30.45 -13.31
C ILE A 26 -2.45 30.63 -14.74
N SER A 27 -1.13 30.57 -14.92
CA SER A 27 -0.46 30.64 -16.23
C SER A 27 0.38 29.37 -16.39
N GLY A 28 -0.08 28.46 -17.27
CA GLY A 28 0.54 27.15 -17.41
C GLY A 28 0.47 26.36 -16.10
N ASP A 29 1.62 26.08 -15.51
CA ASP A 29 1.79 25.33 -14.26
C ASP A 29 2.05 26.22 -13.02
N LYS A 30 1.92 27.55 -13.15
CA LYS A 30 2.25 28.51 -12.09
C LYS A 30 1.04 29.35 -11.68
N ILE A 31 0.93 29.60 -10.39
CA ILE A 31 0.06 30.64 -9.85
C ILE A 31 0.66 31.99 -10.24
N ALA A 32 -0.08 32.75 -11.05
CA ALA A 32 0.36 34.05 -11.54
C ALA A 32 -0.08 35.19 -10.61
N LYS A 33 -1.28 35.09 -10.05
CA LYS A 33 -1.86 36.09 -9.13
C LYS A 33 -2.89 35.44 -8.22
N VAL A 34 -2.95 35.90 -6.99
CA VAL A 34 -4.07 35.63 -6.05
C VAL A 34 -4.59 36.98 -5.58
N GLY A 35 -5.92 37.12 -5.43
CA GLY A 35 -6.53 38.38 -5.03
C GLY A 35 -8.05 38.36 -5.11
N SER A 36 -8.67 39.54 -5.23
CA SER A 36 -10.13 39.69 -5.37
C SER A 36 -10.63 39.27 -6.76
N ASN A 37 -11.91 38.98 -6.86
CA ASN A 37 -12.58 38.76 -8.16
C ASN A 37 -12.37 39.92 -9.13
N GLN A 38 -12.41 41.15 -8.67
CA GLN A 38 -12.22 42.33 -9.47
C GLN A 38 -10.79 42.42 -10.04
N GLU A 39 -9.78 42.11 -9.25
CA GLU A 39 -8.39 42.10 -9.72
C GLU A 39 -8.17 41.09 -10.85
N MET A 40 -8.92 39.98 -10.88
CA MET A 40 -8.79 38.93 -11.89
C MET A 40 -9.31 39.33 -13.26
N GLU A 41 -10.16 40.37 -13.37
CA GLU A 41 -10.65 40.89 -14.66
C GLU A 41 -9.46 41.33 -15.55
N ALA A 42 -8.44 41.95 -14.95
CA ALA A 42 -7.24 42.36 -15.68
C ALA A 42 -6.34 41.21 -16.14
N TRP A 43 -6.56 40.01 -15.64
CA TRP A 43 -5.81 38.81 -16.00
C TRP A 43 -6.55 37.90 -16.97
N GLN A 44 -7.82 38.21 -17.28
CA GLN A 44 -8.62 37.46 -18.24
C GLN A 44 -8.28 37.82 -19.65
N GLY A 45 -7.80 36.88 -20.45
CA GLY A 45 -7.57 37.00 -21.88
C GLY A 45 -8.59 36.21 -22.70
N GLU A 46 -8.53 36.34 -24.04
CA GLU A 46 -9.47 35.68 -24.96
C GLU A 46 -9.55 34.16 -24.81
N HIS A 47 -8.42 33.52 -24.44
CA HIS A 47 -8.33 32.05 -24.27
C HIS A 47 -8.28 31.61 -22.81
N THR A 48 -8.56 32.51 -21.87
CA THR A 48 -8.55 32.17 -20.44
C THR A 48 -9.82 31.42 -20.08
N GLN A 49 -9.67 30.20 -19.58
CA GLN A 49 -10.78 29.46 -18.95
C GLN A 49 -11.13 30.10 -17.61
N VAL A 50 -12.40 30.37 -17.37
CA VAL A 50 -12.89 30.92 -16.09
C VAL A 50 -13.85 29.92 -15.44
N ILE A 51 -13.55 29.54 -14.21
CA ILE A 51 -14.39 28.63 -13.41
C ILE A 51 -14.90 29.37 -12.19
N ASP A 52 -16.22 29.45 -12.08
CA ASP A 52 -16.89 29.96 -10.87
C ASP A 52 -17.03 28.85 -9.85
N LEU A 53 -16.44 29.04 -8.69
CA LEU A 53 -16.43 28.03 -7.62
C LEU A 53 -17.60 28.16 -6.62
N GLY A 54 -18.43 29.21 -6.74
CA GLY A 54 -19.65 29.36 -5.94
C GLY A 54 -19.42 29.34 -4.43
N GLY A 55 -18.34 29.96 -3.94
CA GLY A 55 -17.98 30.03 -2.53
C GLY A 55 -17.22 28.80 -1.98
N ARG A 56 -16.81 27.87 -2.85
CA ARG A 56 -16.04 26.69 -2.41
C ARG A 56 -14.66 27.08 -1.89
N THR A 57 -14.19 26.31 -0.92
CA THR A 57 -12.84 26.47 -0.37
C THR A 57 -11.80 25.91 -1.31
N VAL A 58 -10.72 26.69 -1.49
CA VAL A 58 -9.53 26.31 -2.23
C VAL A 58 -8.31 26.39 -1.29
N VAL A 59 -7.52 25.35 -1.28
CA VAL A 59 -6.24 25.27 -0.54
C VAL A 59 -5.15 24.82 -1.50
N PRO A 60 -3.87 25.14 -1.24
CA PRO A 60 -2.76 24.52 -1.96
C PRO A 60 -2.77 23.00 -1.82
N GLY A 61 -2.20 22.29 -2.78
CA GLY A 61 -1.98 20.85 -2.68
C GLY A 61 -1.22 20.51 -1.40
N PHE A 62 -1.58 19.39 -0.79
CA PHE A 62 -0.93 18.95 0.45
C PHE A 62 0.48 18.44 0.18
N ASN A 63 1.43 18.85 1.03
CA ASN A 63 2.76 18.24 1.12
C ASN A 63 2.78 17.29 2.31
N ASP A 64 2.75 15.99 2.06
CA ASP A 64 2.99 15.01 3.10
C ASP A 64 4.50 14.90 3.35
N THR A 65 4.95 15.45 4.48
CA THR A 65 6.37 15.46 4.87
C THR A 65 6.77 14.24 5.68
N HIS A 66 5.84 13.33 5.96
CA HIS A 66 6.08 12.09 6.70
C HIS A 66 5.40 10.90 6.03
N THR A 67 5.93 10.48 4.89
CA THR A 67 5.40 9.37 4.10
C THR A 67 6.34 8.17 4.13
N HIS A 68 5.77 6.99 4.38
CA HIS A 68 6.44 5.69 4.22
C HIS A 68 6.25 5.18 2.78
N LEU A 69 6.79 5.89 1.79
CA LEU A 69 6.57 5.64 0.35
C LEU A 69 6.80 4.18 -0.04
N VAL A 70 7.89 3.56 0.43
CA VAL A 70 8.18 2.14 0.18
C VAL A 70 7.11 1.23 0.81
N GLY A 71 6.67 1.55 2.03
CA GLY A 71 5.60 0.82 2.71
C GLY A 71 4.28 0.90 1.94
N TYR A 72 3.93 2.09 1.47
CA TYR A 72 2.75 2.33 0.65
C TYR A 72 2.83 1.60 -0.70
N GLY A 73 3.91 1.77 -1.46
CA GLY A 73 4.11 1.08 -2.73
C GLY A 73 4.10 -0.46 -2.60
N ASN A 74 4.63 -1.00 -1.50
CA ASN A 74 4.50 -2.43 -1.20
C ASN A 74 3.05 -2.82 -0.92
N SER A 75 2.26 -1.99 -0.21
CA SER A 75 0.85 -2.29 0.08
C SER A 75 0.01 -2.42 -1.19
N LEU A 76 0.35 -1.68 -2.26
CA LEU A 76 -0.30 -1.79 -3.57
C LEU A 76 -0.02 -3.12 -4.30
N ARG A 77 0.98 -3.86 -3.83
CA ARG A 77 1.40 -5.16 -4.41
C ARG A 77 0.98 -6.36 -3.54
N TYR A 78 0.46 -6.10 -2.35
CA TYR A 78 0.05 -7.14 -1.42
C TYR A 78 -1.45 -7.41 -1.52
N VAL A 79 -1.82 -8.66 -1.27
CA VAL A 79 -3.22 -8.99 -1.08
C VAL A 79 -3.73 -8.27 0.18
N ASN A 80 -4.73 -7.44 0.03
CA ASN A 80 -5.39 -6.82 1.18
C ASN A 80 -6.28 -7.86 1.89
N LEU A 81 -5.88 -8.24 3.09
CA LEU A 81 -6.56 -9.21 3.95
C LEU A 81 -7.24 -8.54 5.15
N GLU A 82 -7.31 -7.21 5.16
CA GLU A 82 -8.03 -6.48 6.20
C GLU A 82 -9.52 -6.82 6.19
N ASN A 83 -10.08 -6.87 7.38
CA ASN A 83 -11.50 -7.15 7.60
C ASN A 83 -11.98 -8.52 7.06
N CYS A 84 -11.10 -9.45 6.69
CA CYS A 84 -11.50 -10.83 6.47
C CYS A 84 -12.15 -11.42 7.73
N ARG A 85 -13.28 -12.09 7.57
CA ARG A 85 -14.07 -12.66 8.67
C ARG A 85 -13.94 -14.18 8.80
N SER A 86 -13.23 -14.80 7.87
CA SER A 86 -12.92 -16.24 7.95
C SER A 86 -11.64 -16.57 7.17
N ARG A 87 -11.11 -17.78 7.43
CA ARG A 87 -9.96 -18.31 6.67
C ARG A 87 -10.32 -18.56 5.21
N GLU A 88 -11.53 -19.01 4.94
CA GLU A 88 -12.03 -19.25 3.58
C GLU A 88 -12.11 -17.94 2.78
N GLU A 89 -12.56 -16.86 3.40
CA GLU A 89 -12.57 -15.54 2.74
C GLU A 89 -11.15 -15.09 2.43
N MET A 90 -10.23 -15.22 3.39
CA MET A 90 -8.82 -14.90 3.22
C MET A 90 -8.21 -15.70 2.05
N CYS A 91 -8.41 -17.01 2.02
CA CYS A 91 -7.92 -17.90 0.95
C CYS A 91 -8.50 -17.52 -0.41
N ARG A 92 -9.80 -17.20 -0.50
CA ARG A 92 -10.42 -16.70 -1.73
C ARG A 92 -9.79 -15.43 -2.25
N ARG A 93 -9.49 -14.46 -1.36
CA ARG A 93 -8.84 -13.20 -1.77
C ARG A 93 -7.44 -13.44 -2.32
N ILE A 94 -6.66 -14.34 -1.69
CA ILE A 94 -5.32 -14.68 -2.16
C ILE A 94 -5.41 -15.36 -3.54
N LYS A 95 -6.30 -16.33 -3.71
CA LYS A 95 -6.51 -17.03 -4.97
C LYS A 95 -6.91 -16.08 -6.08
N HIS A 96 -7.90 -15.23 -5.84
CA HIS A 96 -8.34 -14.22 -6.79
C HIS A 96 -7.22 -13.28 -7.22
N PHE A 97 -6.39 -12.84 -6.27
CA PHE A 97 -5.24 -11.98 -6.55
C PHE A 97 -4.21 -12.67 -7.46
N ILE A 98 -3.91 -13.96 -7.22
CA ILE A 98 -3.00 -14.73 -8.07
C ILE A 98 -3.54 -14.80 -9.50
N GLU A 99 -4.83 -15.10 -9.66
CA GLU A 99 -5.51 -15.22 -10.94
C GLU A 99 -5.59 -13.86 -11.68
N GLU A 100 -6.03 -12.80 -10.99
CA GLU A 100 -6.17 -11.45 -11.54
C GLU A 100 -4.84 -10.88 -12.01
N LYS A 101 -3.79 -11.02 -11.19
CA LYS A 101 -2.45 -10.51 -11.51
C LYS A 101 -1.63 -11.47 -12.37
N GLN A 102 -2.17 -12.66 -12.70
CA GLN A 102 -1.49 -13.70 -13.48
C GLN A 102 -0.08 -13.99 -12.97
N ILE A 103 0.05 -14.15 -11.63
CA ILE A 103 1.35 -14.34 -11.01
C ILE A 103 1.96 -15.67 -11.49
N PRO A 104 3.19 -15.68 -12.02
CA PRO A 104 3.81 -16.93 -12.49
C PRO A 104 4.08 -17.90 -11.33
N ALA A 105 4.04 -19.21 -11.65
CA ALA A 105 4.47 -20.25 -10.72
C ALA A 105 5.92 -20.01 -10.26
N GLY A 106 6.20 -20.25 -8.97
CA GLY A 106 7.50 -20.00 -8.35
C GLY A 106 7.70 -18.59 -7.84
N GLU A 107 6.79 -17.67 -8.12
CA GLU A 107 6.88 -16.29 -7.63
C GLU A 107 6.24 -16.13 -6.25
N TRP A 108 6.64 -15.06 -5.55
CA TRP A 108 6.13 -14.71 -4.23
C TRP A 108 4.77 -14.03 -4.29
N VAL A 109 3.89 -14.42 -3.39
CA VAL A 109 2.60 -13.79 -3.11
C VAL A 109 2.58 -13.30 -1.66
N PHE A 110 2.44 -12.00 -1.47
CA PHE A 110 2.38 -11.39 -0.15
C PHE A 110 0.95 -10.94 0.15
N GLY A 111 0.51 -11.16 1.40
CA GLY A 111 -0.73 -10.61 1.92
C GLY A 111 -0.51 -9.93 3.26
N ARG A 112 -1.36 -8.97 3.61
CA ARG A 112 -1.28 -8.26 4.89
C ARG A 112 -2.66 -7.90 5.42
N GLY A 113 -2.75 -7.83 6.76
CA GLY A 113 -3.89 -7.25 7.44
C GLY A 113 -4.86 -8.25 8.04
N TRP A 114 -4.64 -9.57 7.89
CA TRP A 114 -5.50 -10.55 8.51
C TRP A 114 -5.47 -10.46 10.05
N ASN A 115 -6.59 -10.80 10.69
CA ASN A 115 -6.73 -10.77 12.13
C ASN A 115 -7.71 -11.88 12.55
N GLN A 116 -7.19 -12.93 13.19
CA GLN A 116 -8.00 -14.07 13.66
C GLN A 116 -9.10 -13.66 14.66
N ASN A 117 -8.96 -12.53 15.35
CA ASN A 117 -9.99 -12.04 16.26
C ASN A 117 -11.30 -11.66 15.53
N LEU A 118 -11.24 -11.50 14.20
CA LEU A 118 -12.40 -11.26 13.34
C LEU A 118 -12.98 -12.57 12.77
N PHE A 119 -12.26 -13.70 12.90
CA PHE A 119 -12.72 -14.98 12.40
C PHE A 119 -13.71 -15.61 13.38
N SER A 120 -14.70 -16.30 12.86
CA SER A 120 -15.76 -16.92 13.67
C SER A 120 -15.23 -17.99 14.64
N ASP A 121 -14.14 -18.68 14.26
CA ASP A 121 -13.46 -19.72 15.04
C ASP A 121 -12.29 -19.19 15.88
N GLY A 122 -11.90 -17.92 15.69
CA GLY A 122 -10.75 -17.31 16.38
C GLY A 122 -9.41 -17.98 16.08
N ALA A 123 -9.36 -18.94 15.16
CA ALA A 123 -8.17 -19.75 14.89
C ALA A 123 -7.20 -19.03 13.94
N PHE A 124 -5.91 -19.29 14.13
CA PHE A 124 -4.88 -18.85 13.19
C PHE A 124 -5.03 -19.59 11.86
N PRO A 125 -4.73 -18.92 10.74
CA PRO A 125 -4.49 -19.60 9.47
C PRO A 125 -3.31 -20.56 9.62
N THR A 126 -3.31 -21.62 8.84
CA THR A 126 -2.24 -22.63 8.81
C THR A 126 -1.52 -22.64 7.47
N LYS A 127 -0.37 -23.33 7.39
CA LYS A 127 0.32 -23.53 6.11
C LYS A 127 -0.56 -24.30 5.11
N GLU A 128 -1.36 -25.26 5.62
CA GLU A 128 -2.27 -26.08 4.82
C GLU A 128 -3.38 -25.22 4.18
N ASP A 129 -3.91 -24.21 4.88
CA ASP A 129 -4.85 -23.27 4.31
C ASP A 129 -4.25 -22.57 3.07
N LEU A 130 -2.98 -22.16 3.16
CA LEU A 130 -2.27 -21.51 2.07
C LEU A 130 -1.83 -22.47 0.96
N ASP A 131 -1.44 -23.71 1.30
CA ASP A 131 -1.13 -24.76 0.34
C ASP A 131 -2.36 -25.11 -0.52
N ASN A 132 -3.56 -25.11 0.08
CA ASN A 132 -4.84 -25.28 -0.62
C ASN A 132 -5.16 -24.12 -1.57
N VAL A 133 -4.64 -22.92 -1.32
CA VAL A 133 -4.75 -21.81 -2.27
C VAL A 133 -3.86 -22.07 -3.48
N SER A 134 -2.59 -22.38 -3.25
CA SER A 134 -1.65 -22.74 -4.31
C SER A 134 -0.42 -23.45 -3.75
N SER A 135 -0.11 -24.59 -4.35
CA SER A 135 1.15 -25.33 -4.14
C SER A 135 2.26 -24.91 -5.12
N GLN A 136 1.99 -23.93 -6.00
CA GLN A 136 2.93 -23.47 -7.03
C GLN A 136 3.52 -22.08 -6.76
N HIS A 137 3.07 -21.39 -5.71
CA HIS A 137 3.53 -20.06 -5.34
C HIS A 137 4.09 -20.06 -3.91
N LEU A 138 5.09 -19.21 -3.68
CA LEU A 138 5.58 -18.95 -2.33
C LEU A 138 4.65 -17.92 -1.66
N ILE A 139 3.92 -18.32 -0.64
CA ILE A 139 2.90 -17.46 -0.02
C ILE A 139 3.34 -17.09 1.41
N LEU A 140 3.35 -15.78 1.69
CA LEU A 140 3.54 -15.24 3.04
C LEU A 140 2.46 -14.22 3.33
N ILE A 141 1.66 -14.44 4.36
CA ILE A 141 0.67 -13.48 4.83
C ILE A 141 1.04 -12.94 6.21
N ILE A 142 0.93 -11.64 6.38
CA ILE A 142 1.35 -10.94 7.60
C ILE A 142 0.11 -10.43 8.34
N ARG A 143 0.07 -10.72 9.63
CA ARG A 143 -0.99 -10.26 10.53
C ARG A 143 -0.99 -8.73 10.65
N THR A 144 -2.13 -8.15 10.99
CA THR A 144 -2.31 -6.71 11.17
C THR A 144 -1.29 -6.06 12.10
N CYS A 145 -0.82 -6.79 13.14
CA CYS A 145 0.21 -6.28 14.06
C CYS A 145 1.62 -6.18 13.44
N GLY A 146 1.88 -6.86 12.32
CA GLY A 146 3.20 -6.87 11.67
C GLY A 146 4.23 -7.84 12.26
N HIS A 147 3.95 -8.48 13.41
CA HIS A 147 4.88 -9.34 14.17
C HIS A 147 4.68 -10.82 13.95
N VAL A 148 3.59 -11.22 13.29
CA VAL A 148 3.25 -12.61 13.02
C VAL A 148 2.98 -12.78 11.53
N GLY A 149 3.58 -13.81 10.92
CA GLY A 149 3.32 -14.23 9.56
C GLY A 149 2.91 -15.70 9.49
N ILE A 150 2.24 -16.08 8.40
CA ILE A 150 1.99 -17.46 8.03
C ILE A 150 2.60 -17.69 6.65
N ALA A 151 3.46 -18.69 6.53
CA ALA A 151 4.04 -19.11 5.27
C ALA A 151 3.51 -20.48 4.87
N ASN A 152 3.33 -20.71 3.57
CA ASN A 152 2.99 -22.04 3.06
C ASN A 152 4.20 -22.97 3.00
N THR A 153 3.96 -24.24 2.73
CA THR A 153 5.02 -25.27 2.67
C THR A 153 6.12 -24.93 1.68
N MET A 154 5.77 -24.41 0.51
CA MET A 154 6.75 -24.02 -0.52
C MET A 154 7.68 -22.90 -0.03
N ALA A 155 7.11 -21.87 0.62
CA ALA A 155 7.88 -20.74 1.15
C ALA A 155 8.80 -21.16 2.32
N LEU A 156 8.34 -22.06 3.19
CA LEU A 156 9.17 -22.63 4.26
C LEU A 156 10.34 -23.44 3.72
N ALA A 157 10.10 -24.23 2.66
CA ALA A 157 11.13 -25.03 2.00
C ALA A 157 12.18 -24.16 1.31
N ASP A 158 11.75 -23.10 0.59
CA ASP A 158 12.65 -22.13 -0.06
C ASP A 158 13.57 -21.45 0.96
N ALA A 159 13.04 -21.07 2.11
CA ALA A 159 13.80 -20.50 3.22
C ALA A 159 14.58 -21.54 4.05
N LYS A 160 14.51 -22.83 3.67
CA LYS A 160 15.17 -23.96 4.36
C LYS A 160 14.82 -24.06 5.85
N VAL A 161 13.58 -23.70 6.20
CA VAL A 161 13.09 -23.82 7.58
C VAL A 161 12.78 -25.28 7.89
N THR A 162 13.36 -25.79 8.96
CA THR A 162 13.18 -27.17 9.47
C THR A 162 12.80 -27.14 10.95
N ARG A 163 12.52 -28.30 11.53
CA ARG A 163 12.26 -28.41 12.96
C ARG A 163 13.46 -28.04 13.85
N GLU A 164 14.69 -28.09 13.31
CA GLU A 164 15.90 -27.66 14.02
C GLU A 164 16.17 -26.17 13.88
N THR A 165 15.44 -25.45 13.01
CA THR A 165 15.66 -24.03 12.81
C THR A 165 15.38 -23.25 14.09
N TYR A 166 16.40 -22.57 14.59
CA TYR A 166 16.35 -21.74 15.78
C TYR A 166 16.85 -20.33 15.46
N LEU A 167 16.15 -19.34 15.97
CA LEU A 167 16.54 -17.94 15.82
C LEU A 167 16.34 -17.18 17.13
N PRO A 168 17.39 -16.54 17.68
CA PRO A 168 17.25 -15.73 18.89
C PRO A 168 16.22 -14.61 18.71
N GLY A 169 15.28 -14.47 19.64
CA GLY A 169 14.23 -13.44 19.60
C GLY A 169 13.12 -13.69 18.60
N GLY A 170 13.12 -14.83 17.92
CA GLY A 170 12.07 -15.25 16.98
C GLY A 170 11.63 -16.69 17.17
N GLN A 171 10.49 -17.05 16.60
CA GLN A 171 9.95 -18.41 16.73
C GLN A 171 9.29 -18.85 15.43
N PHE A 172 9.53 -20.14 15.09
CA PHE A 172 8.73 -20.91 14.15
C PHE A 172 7.86 -21.86 14.99
N ASP A 173 6.54 -21.67 14.94
CA ASP A 173 5.62 -22.53 15.69
C ASP A 173 5.62 -23.93 15.05
N LYS A 174 5.45 -24.95 15.88
CA LYS A 174 5.50 -26.36 15.46
C LYS A 174 4.14 -27.03 15.65
N GLY A 175 3.83 -27.95 14.75
CA GLY A 175 2.71 -28.86 14.88
C GLY A 175 2.97 -29.94 15.94
N ALA A 176 2.00 -30.80 16.11
CA ALA A 176 2.10 -31.96 17.03
C ALA A 176 3.21 -32.98 16.63
N ASP A 177 3.57 -32.97 15.34
CA ASP A 177 4.65 -33.77 14.75
C ASP A 177 6.05 -33.16 14.92
N GLY A 178 6.13 -31.96 15.51
CA GLY A 178 7.37 -31.22 15.72
C GLY A 178 7.83 -30.43 14.46
N GLU A 179 7.14 -30.53 13.34
CA GLU A 179 7.46 -29.80 12.13
C GLU A 179 6.88 -28.37 12.15
N PRO A 180 7.50 -27.40 11.43
CA PRO A 180 6.95 -26.05 11.31
C PRO A 180 5.52 -26.05 10.75
N ASN A 181 4.60 -25.41 11.46
CA ASN A 181 3.18 -25.34 11.10
C ASN A 181 2.81 -24.13 10.23
N GLY A 182 3.80 -23.34 9.81
CA GLY A 182 3.62 -22.13 9.00
C GLY A 182 3.69 -20.83 9.79
N VAL A 183 3.41 -20.85 11.08
CA VAL A 183 3.40 -19.63 11.92
C VAL A 183 4.83 -19.18 12.24
N ILE A 184 5.11 -17.92 11.94
CA ILE A 184 6.43 -17.28 12.10
C ILE A 184 6.26 -16.03 12.94
N ARG A 185 7.06 -15.86 14.01
CA ARG A 185 6.91 -14.77 14.98
C ARG A 185 8.17 -13.95 15.14
N GLU A 186 7.97 -12.64 15.36
CA GLU A 186 8.97 -11.67 15.80
C GLU A 186 10.23 -11.67 14.90
N ALA A 187 11.43 -11.77 15.46
CA ALA A 187 12.68 -11.77 14.72
C ALA A 187 12.76 -12.84 13.62
N ALA A 188 12.06 -13.98 13.80
CA ALA A 188 11.99 -15.02 12.76
C ALA A 188 11.24 -14.54 11.51
N LEU A 189 10.21 -13.71 11.65
CA LEU A 189 9.50 -13.14 10.51
C LEU A 189 10.40 -12.17 9.71
N GLU A 190 11.16 -11.32 10.41
CA GLU A 190 12.09 -10.40 9.75
C GLU A 190 13.25 -11.15 9.07
N TRP A 191 13.76 -12.20 9.70
CA TRP A 191 14.76 -13.07 9.10
C TRP A 191 14.19 -13.78 7.87
N PHE A 192 12.98 -14.35 7.95
CA PHE A 192 12.32 -15.07 6.86
C PHE A 192 12.12 -14.20 5.62
N LYS A 193 11.69 -12.96 5.80
CA LYS A 193 11.56 -11.99 4.71
C LYS A 193 12.87 -11.74 3.96
N LYS A 194 14.02 -11.87 4.63
CA LYS A 194 15.35 -11.64 4.07
C LYS A 194 15.92 -12.85 3.31
N GLN A 195 15.30 -14.04 3.44
CA GLN A 195 15.76 -15.24 2.72
C GLN A 195 15.41 -15.22 1.24
N ARG A 196 14.62 -14.28 0.80
CA ARG A 196 14.23 -14.11 -0.61
C ARG A 196 15.43 -13.77 -1.50
N ASN A 197 15.33 -14.15 -2.78
CA ASN A 197 16.35 -13.77 -3.77
C ASN A 197 16.59 -12.25 -3.74
N PRO A 198 17.84 -11.78 -3.53
CA PRO A 198 18.15 -10.36 -3.44
C PRO A 198 17.81 -9.56 -4.70
N GLU A 199 17.91 -10.17 -5.89
CA GLU A 199 17.59 -9.50 -7.16
C GLU A 199 16.08 -9.27 -7.28
N SER A 200 15.26 -10.27 -6.95
CA SER A 200 13.80 -10.14 -6.90
C SER A 200 13.39 -9.08 -5.89
N ALA A 201 13.95 -9.11 -4.68
CA ALA A 201 13.68 -8.12 -3.65
C ALA A 201 14.04 -6.68 -4.09
N ARG A 202 15.17 -6.51 -4.81
CA ARG A 202 15.59 -5.21 -5.34
C ARG A 202 14.67 -4.72 -6.46
N LYS A 203 14.22 -5.61 -7.35
CA LYS A 203 13.24 -5.30 -8.41
C LYS A 203 11.93 -4.85 -7.78
N GLU A 204 11.42 -5.61 -6.82
CA GLU A 204 10.20 -5.29 -6.08
C GLU A 204 10.27 -3.93 -5.38
N LEU A 205 11.40 -3.61 -4.75
CA LEU A 205 11.62 -2.31 -4.10
C LEU A 205 11.53 -1.16 -5.10
N LYS A 206 12.15 -1.30 -6.29
CA LYS A 206 12.08 -0.28 -7.33
C LYS A 206 10.64 -0.07 -7.80
N GLU A 207 9.91 -1.15 -8.07
CA GLU A 207 8.50 -1.09 -8.49
C GLU A 207 7.61 -0.48 -7.41
N ALA A 208 7.86 -0.76 -6.12
CA ALA A 208 7.13 -0.15 -5.01
C ALA A 208 7.35 1.36 -4.93
N ILE A 209 8.59 1.84 -5.15
CA ILE A 209 8.91 3.27 -5.17
C ILE A 209 8.19 3.97 -6.32
N VAL A 210 8.24 3.38 -7.53
CA VAL A 210 7.60 3.95 -8.72
C VAL A 210 6.09 4.05 -8.50
N ARG A 211 5.43 2.95 -8.15
CA ARG A 211 3.97 2.93 -7.93
C ARG A 211 3.51 3.84 -6.81
N GLY A 212 4.26 3.89 -5.70
CA GLY A 212 3.91 4.78 -4.59
C GLY A 212 4.08 6.26 -4.92
N GLY A 213 4.83 6.61 -5.96
CA GLY A 213 5.00 7.99 -6.43
C GLY A 213 4.05 8.38 -7.56
N GLU A 214 3.32 7.44 -8.16
CA GLU A 214 2.35 7.69 -9.24
C GLU A 214 0.92 7.93 -8.71
N GLU A 215 0.60 7.50 -7.49
CA GLU A 215 -0.68 7.70 -6.80
C GLU A 215 -0.71 9.03 -6.00
#